data_6bdb636811c5d4b41b4ea4f9224f2de2
#
_entry.id   6bdb636811c5d4b41b4ea4f9224f2de2
#
_cell.length_a   1.000
_cell.length_b   1.000
_cell.length_c   1.000
_cell.angle_alpha   90.00
_cell.angle_beta   90.00
_cell.angle_gamma   90.00
#
_symmetry.space_group_name_H-M   'P 1'
#
loop_
_entity.id
_entity.type
_entity.pdbx_description
1 polymer ?
#
loop_
_entity_poly.entity_id
_entity_poly.type
_entity_poly.pdbx_seq_one_letter_code
_entity_poly.pdbx_strand_id
1 'polypeptide(L)'
;MKEKYIFLLLVVIGFVSCQNSNEPKTVICIPVYGQSLALGIETDRITNLDTLANYANGRIVTENLDHQFGYYNLNELKLFVQKLLHYQKHSYELTSYSMAQYLANNTGEDTLICIFPGGADGTIISNLGKGSRPYEKLIRDIKTAYQSATDKGWIFEMPVLCWMQGETDVNSYPGTNYRELLLQFTKDINNDVKQITKQEKDIEIICYQTNALTRAMQFNPLAYDCTETEVPQTQLELVRDNPTFHASGPTYPYDCVNEIIHIDGLGQKRHGILVALAALDIIRHQNNKRGLLPTKAECHNKEIVVDFQVPCSPLVIDTIQVAKADCYGFSVITPDDRNIAKAVSLNNDKIHIICSEPPCKCRVRYAVNGDYMKSGRLHGPRGNLRDSQGDSLISNIQGKEYPIHNWCYQFDMPVE
;
A
#
# COMPACT_ATOMS: atom_id res chain seq x y z
N MET A 1 15.40 -21.98 88.01
CA MET A 1 15.94 -21.43 86.76
C MET A 1 14.89 -21.55 85.71
N LYS A 2 14.31 -20.44 85.26
CA LYS A 2 13.26 -20.36 84.19
C LYS A 2 13.92 -19.68 83.02
N GLU A 3 14.16 -20.42 81.95
CA GLU A 3 14.63 -19.90 80.68
C GLU A 3 13.45 -19.26 79.93
N LYS A 4 13.64 -17.99 79.57
CA LYS A 4 12.69 -17.25 78.71
C LYS A 4 13.19 -17.35 77.26
N TYR A 5 12.42 -18.03 76.44
CA TYR A 5 12.60 -18.01 74.98
C TYR A 5 11.97 -16.71 74.43
N ILE A 6 12.78 -15.84 73.83
CA ILE A 6 12.35 -14.70 73.05
C ILE A 6 12.17 -15.18 71.62
N PHE A 7 10.91 -15.18 71.13
CA PHE A 7 10.60 -15.41 69.73
C PHE A 7 10.75 -14.12 68.96
N LEU A 8 11.78 -14.06 68.13
CA LEU A 8 12.01 -12.91 67.23
C LEU A 8 11.15 -13.13 65.95
N LEU A 9 10.08 -12.40 65.80
CA LEU A 9 9.22 -12.41 64.63
C LEU A 9 9.86 -11.52 63.52
N LEU A 10 10.51 -12.15 62.56
CA LEU A 10 11.00 -11.45 61.36
C LEU A 10 9.83 -11.19 60.42
N VAL A 11 9.37 -9.94 60.40
CA VAL A 11 8.41 -9.46 59.38
C VAL A 11 9.20 -9.15 58.11
N VAL A 12 9.13 -10.06 57.14
CA VAL A 12 9.64 -9.81 55.77
C VAL A 12 8.60 -8.94 55.06
N ILE A 13 8.85 -7.63 55.03
CA ILE A 13 8.10 -6.73 54.18
C ILE A 13 8.58 -6.95 52.73
N GLY A 14 7.86 -7.75 51.97
CA GLY A 14 8.02 -7.86 50.54
C GLY A 14 7.66 -6.53 49.90
N PHE A 15 8.66 -5.77 49.48
CA PHE A 15 8.45 -4.70 48.53
C PHE A 15 8.06 -5.33 47.20
N VAL A 16 6.76 -5.38 46.91
CA VAL A 16 6.28 -5.54 45.56
C VAL A 16 6.62 -4.23 44.86
N SER A 17 7.79 -4.18 44.27
CA SER A 17 8.14 -3.14 43.30
C SER A 17 7.19 -3.34 42.10
N CYS A 18 6.14 -2.54 42.03
CA CYS A 18 5.50 -2.24 40.78
C CYS A 18 6.57 -1.55 39.92
N GLN A 19 7.32 -2.31 39.18
CA GLN A 19 8.11 -1.80 38.09
C GLN A 19 7.11 -1.30 37.05
N ASN A 20 6.72 -0.03 37.15
CA ASN A 20 6.37 0.74 35.97
C ASN A 20 7.68 0.76 35.16
N SER A 21 7.78 -0.15 34.21
CA SER A 21 8.88 -0.16 33.25
C SER A 21 8.71 1.06 32.36
N ASN A 22 9.24 2.20 32.81
CA ASN A 22 9.46 3.41 31.99
C ASN A 22 10.65 3.18 31.05
N GLU A 23 10.73 2.00 30.44
CA GLU A 23 11.70 1.81 29.38
C GLU A 23 11.28 2.65 28.18
N PRO A 24 12.23 3.38 27.55
CA PRO A 24 11.93 4.20 26.41
C PRO A 24 11.41 3.32 25.27
N LYS A 25 10.20 3.62 24.79
CA LYS A 25 9.62 2.93 23.64
C LYS A 25 9.99 3.66 22.36
N THR A 26 10.00 2.92 21.25
CA THR A 26 10.12 3.49 19.92
C THR A 26 8.75 3.52 19.26
N VAL A 27 8.32 4.68 18.80
CA VAL A 27 7.10 4.86 18.01
C VAL A 27 7.49 4.94 16.54
N ILE A 28 7.10 3.95 15.76
CA ILE A 28 7.22 3.96 14.30
C ILE A 28 5.90 4.43 13.72
N CYS A 29 5.90 5.60 13.12
CA CYS A 29 4.71 6.22 12.52
C CYS A 29 4.67 5.97 11.02
N ILE A 30 3.57 5.38 10.54
CA ILE A 30 3.34 5.08 9.13
C ILE A 30 1.95 5.54 8.71
N PRO A 31 1.82 6.78 8.25
CA PRO A 31 0.57 7.27 7.68
C PRO A 31 0.25 6.58 6.35
N VAL A 32 -1.03 6.33 6.09
CA VAL A 32 -1.54 6.00 4.75
C VAL A 32 -2.21 7.26 4.21
N TYR A 33 -1.67 7.85 3.15
CA TYR A 33 -2.10 9.14 2.63
C TYR A 33 -2.45 9.06 1.15
N GLY A 34 -3.52 9.73 0.76
CA GLY A 34 -3.97 9.74 -0.62
C GLY A 34 -5.43 10.17 -0.79
N GLN A 35 -6.22 9.35 -1.50
CA GLN A 35 -7.63 9.63 -1.76
C GLN A 35 -8.55 8.59 -1.08
N SER A 36 -9.71 8.34 -1.64
CA SER A 36 -10.73 7.43 -1.07
C SER A 36 -10.20 6.06 -0.66
N LEU A 37 -9.26 5.47 -1.43
CA LEU A 37 -8.70 4.17 -1.09
C LEU A 37 -7.85 4.23 0.19
N ALA A 38 -7.11 5.32 0.41
CA ALA A 38 -6.37 5.56 1.64
C ALA A 38 -7.29 5.69 2.87
N LEU A 39 -8.52 6.16 2.64
CA LEU A 39 -9.55 6.35 3.66
C LEU A 39 -10.49 5.14 3.81
N GLY A 40 -10.32 4.10 2.98
CA GLY A 40 -11.16 2.90 2.97
C GLY A 40 -12.61 3.13 2.55
N ILE A 41 -12.89 4.20 1.80
CA ILE A 41 -14.26 4.60 1.43
C ILE A 41 -15.02 3.44 0.77
N GLU A 42 -16.30 3.29 1.15
CA GLU A 42 -17.25 2.26 0.70
C GLU A 42 -16.92 0.81 1.12
N THR A 43 -15.81 0.56 1.80
CA THR A 43 -15.48 -0.81 2.24
C THR A 43 -16.31 -1.26 3.42
N ASP A 44 -16.67 -2.54 3.46
CA ASP A 44 -17.17 -3.16 4.68
C ASP A 44 -16.02 -3.46 5.64
N ARG A 45 -16.18 -3.03 6.90
CA ARG A 45 -15.16 -3.30 7.90
C ARG A 45 -15.16 -4.76 8.34
N ILE A 46 -14.02 -5.41 8.17
CA ILE A 46 -13.73 -6.78 8.61
C ILE A 46 -13.05 -6.79 9.98
N THR A 47 -12.18 -5.80 10.22
CA THR A 47 -11.39 -5.70 11.46
C THR A 47 -12.27 -5.34 12.65
N ASN A 48 -12.19 -6.14 13.72
CA ASN A 48 -12.72 -5.76 15.02
C ASN A 48 -11.76 -4.76 15.68
N LEU A 49 -12.24 -3.53 15.93
CA LEU A 49 -11.40 -2.43 16.42
C LEU A 49 -11.00 -2.61 17.90
N ASP A 50 -11.83 -3.25 18.71
CA ASP A 50 -11.46 -3.55 20.11
C ASP A 50 -10.33 -4.58 20.15
N THR A 51 -10.40 -5.60 19.27
CA THR A 51 -9.32 -6.56 19.10
C THR A 51 -8.06 -5.90 18.58
N LEU A 52 -8.18 -4.99 17.61
CA LEU A 52 -7.04 -4.26 17.06
C LEU A 52 -6.39 -3.35 18.11
N ALA A 53 -7.19 -2.63 18.91
CA ALA A 53 -6.69 -1.74 19.96
C ALA A 53 -5.89 -2.49 21.05
N ASN A 54 -6.28 -3.75 21.33
CA ASN A 54 -5.60 -4.61 22.30
C ASN A 54 -4.55 -5.53 21.67
N TYR A 55 -4.38 -5.45 20.35
CA TYR A 55 -3.47 -6.33 19.61
C TYR A 55 -2.02 -6.11 20.04
N ALA A 56 -1.28 -7.22 20.16
CA ALA A 56 0.12 -7.20 20.60
C ALA A 56 0.34 -6.34 21.87
N ASN A 57 -0.54 -6.51 22.89
CA ASN A 57 -0.51 -5.77 24.14
C ASN A 57 -0.67 -4.25 23.97
N GLY A 58 -1.52 -3.82 23.02
CA GLY A 58 -1.81 -2.40 22.76
C GLY A 58 -0.68 -1.66 22.04
N ARG A 59 0.17 -2.36 21.30
CA ARG A 59 1.27 -1.74 20.54
C ARG A 59 0.84 -1.06 19.24
N ILE A 60 -0.42 -1.20 18.84
CA ILE A 60 -0.98 -0.44 17.71
C ILE A 60 -1.67 0.79 18.25
N VAL A 61 -1.24 1.96 17.79
CA VAL A 61 -1.67 3.25 18.30
C VAL A 61 -2.03 4.22 17.17
N THR A 62 -2.87 5.19 17.45
CA THR A 62 -3.23 6.26 16.51
C THR A 62 -3.72 7.47 17.25
N GLU A 63 -3.88 8.57 16.56
CA GLU A 63 -4.68 9.69 17.01
C GLU A 63 -6.18 9.35 16.95
N ASN A 64 -6.97 10.06 17.76
CA ASN A 64 -8.42 10.01 17.66
C ASN A 64 -8.86 10.77 16.41
N LEU A 65 -9.07 10.05 15.30
CA LEU A 65 -9.31 10.66 14.01
C LEU A 65 -10.79 10.89 13.76
N ASP A 66 -11.20 12.13 13.77
CA ASP A 66 -12.40 12.61 13.09
C ASP A 66 -11.98 13.31 11.78
N HIS A 67 -11.98 12.57 10.69
CA HIS A 67 -11.39 12.98 9.42
C HIS A 67 -11.92 14.25 8.82
N GLN A 68 -13.10 14.71 9.24
CA GLN A 68 -13.72 15.84 8.59
C GLN A 68 -13.57 17.15 9.34
N PHE A 69 -13.54 17.12 10.66
CA PHE A 69 -13.73 18.34 11.47
C PHE A 69 -12.81 18.45 12.68
N GLY A 70 -12.03 17.44 12.99
CA GLY A 70 -11.45 17.34 14.29
C GLY A 70 -9.99 17.69 14.43
N TYR A 71 -9.68 18.17 15.60
CA TYR A 71 -8.35 18.10 16.18
C TYR A 71 -8.22 16.76 16.88
N TYR A 72 -7.07 16.15 16.73
CA TYR A 72 -6.79 14.88 17.34
C TYR A 72 -5.78 15.09 18.45
N ASN A 73 -6.18 14.72 19.64
CA ASN A 73 -5.25 14.55 20.74
C ASN A 73 -4.87 13.09 20.82
N LEU A 74 -3.61 12.80 20.69
CA LEU A 74 -3.08 11.47 20.89
C LEU A 74 -3.04 11.17 22.38
N ASN A 75 -4.18 10.85 22.98
CA ASN A 75 -4.26 10.48 24.38
C ASN A 75 -3.68 9.08 24.57
N GLU A 76 -2.52 9.00 25.22
CA GLU A 76 -1.84 7.76 25.55
C GLU A 76 -1.47 6.86 24.34
N LEU A 77 -1.38 7.42 23.11
CA LEU A 77 -1.09 6.66 21.92
C LEU A 77 -2.00 5.41 21.75
N LYS A 78 -3.30 5.56 21.96
CA LYS A 78 -4.29 4.50 21.78
C LYS A 78 -4.97 4.60 20.43
N LEU A 79 -5.43 3.47 19.94
CA LEU A 79 -6.26 3.40 18.74
C LEU A 79 -7.71 3.76 19.10
N PHE A 80 -8.29 4.71 18.37
CA PHE A 80 -9.69 5.07 18.50
C PHE A 80 -10.49 4.65 17.25
N VAL A 81 -11.78 4.42 17.45
CA VAL A 81 -12.69 4.09 16.34
C VAL A 81 -12.84 5.29 15.44
N GLN A 82 -12.50 5.12 14.17
CA GLN A 82 -12.78 6.13 13.17
C GLN A 82 -14.27 6.17 12.85
N LYS A 83 -14.84 7.36 12.91
CA LYS A 83 -16.17 7.63 12.40
C LYS A 83 -16.04 8.72 11.35
N LEU A 84 -16.32 8.40 10.11
CA LEU A 84 -16.53 9.42 9.08
C LEU A 84 -17.92 10.00 9.30
N LEU A 85 -18.00 11.28 9.65
CA LEU A 85 -19.27 11.94 10.03
C LEU A 85 -20.34 11.90 8.94
N HIS A 86 -19.96 11.89 7.67
CA HIS A 86 -20.90 11.78 6.56
C HIS A 86 -21.54 10.40 6.44
N TYR A 87 -20.90 9.37 6.99
CA TYR A 87 -21.33 7.99 6.91
C TYR A 87 -21.57 7.44 8.31
N GLN A 88 -22.36 8.12 9.09
CA GLN A 88 -22.61 7.93 10.53
C GLN A 88 -22.82 6.49 11.02
N LYS A 89 -22.88 5.51 10.14
CA LYS A 89 -23.16 4.11 10.47
C LYS A 89 -22.02 3.15 10.11
N HIS A 90 -21.01 3.56 9.37
CA HIS A 90 -19.98 2.66 8.86
C HIS A 90 -18.59 3.18 9.21
N SER A 91 -17.85 2.38 9.94
CA SER A 91 -16.40 2.48 9.99
C SER A 91 -15.86 1.52 8.94
N TYR A 92 -14.97 2.01 8.10
CA TYR A 92 -14.43 1.29 6.97
C TYR A 92 -13.27 0.36 7.34
N GLU A 93 -12.99 -0.64 6.47
CA GLU A 93 -11.73 -1.37 6.53
C GLU A 93 -10.61 -0.49 5.96
N LEU A 94 -9.45 -0.53 6.60
CA LEU A 94 -8.28 0.26 6.17
C LEU A 94 -7.08 -0.66 5.92
N THR A 95 -6.32 -0.37 4.89
CA THR A 95 -4.99 -0.94 4.62
C THR A 95 -4.10 -0.87 5.86
N SER A 96 -4.15 0.24 6.61
CA SER A 96 -3.35 0.46 7.81
C SER A 96 -3.61 -0.55 8.94
N TYR A 97 -4.79 -1.16 9.03
CA TYR A 97 -5.10 -2.09 10.11
C TYR A 97 -4.29 -3.39 10.02
N SER A 98 -4.33 -4.07 8.88
CA SER A 98 -3.55 -5.29 8.68
C SER A 98 -2.05 -5.01 8.54
N MET A 99 -1.68 -3.87 7.97
CA MET A 99 -0.31 -3.37 7.98
C MET A 99 0.21 -3.28 9.43
N ALA A 100 -0.50 -2.62 10.32
CA ALA A 100 -0.09 -2.45 11.70
C ALA A 100 -0.03 -3.78 12.47
N GLN A 101 -0.99 -4.68 12.25
CA GLN A 101 -0.97 -6.01 12.87
C GLN A 101 0.26 -6.82 12.43
N TYR A 102 0.58 -6.81 11.14
CA TYR A 102 1.73 -7.52 10.62
C TYR A 102 3.05 -6.93 11.15
N LEU A 103 3.16 -5.61 11.18
CA LEU A 103 4.32 -4.90 11.74
C LEU A 103 4.48 -5.18 13.23
N ALA A 104 3.42 -5.11 14.03
CA ALA A 104 3.46 -5.38 15.46
C ALA A 104 3.93 -6.81 15.77
N ASN A 105 3.61 -7.79 14.92
CA ASN A 105 4.10 -9.16 15.06
C ASN A 105 5.57 -9.34 14.66
N ASN A 106 6.13 -8.41 13.92
CA ASN A 106 7.46 -8.54 13.32
C ASN A 106 8.47 -7.48 13.80
N THR A 107 8.10 -6.70 14.83
CA THR A 107 8.96 -5.70 15.51
C THR A 107 9.12 -6.04 16.98
N GLY A 108 10.06 -5.40 17.66
CA GLY A 108 10.33 -5.59 19.09
C GLY A 108 9.13 -5.24 19.98
N GLU A 109 9.09 -5.78 21.21
CA GLU A 109 8.00 -5.55 22.16
C GLU A 109 7.96 -4.09 22.68
N ASP A 110 9.07 -3.39 22.61
CA ASP A 110 9.24 -1.97 22.91
C ASP A 110 8.80 -1.05 21.78
N THR A 111 8.44 -1.60 20.61
CA THR A 111 8.05 -0.84 19.43
C THR A 111 6.53 -0.66 19.36
N LEU A 112 6.08 0.58 19.27
CA LEU A 112 4.70 0.96 18.98
C LEU A 112 4.54 1.30 17.50
N ILE A 113 3.49 0.80 16.89
CA ILE A 113 3.14 1.10 15.49
C ILE A 113 2.03 2.16 15.49
N CYS A 114 2.40 3.38 15.13
CA CYS A 114 1.46 4.50 15.02
C CYS A 114 0.94 4.60 13.59
N ILE A 115 -0.35 4.51 13.43
CA ILE A 115 -1.03 4.58 12.13
C ILE A 115 -2.13 5.63 12.14
N PHE A 116 -2.32 6.29 11.02
CA PHE A 116 -3.52 7.06 10.72
C PHE A 116 -3.68 7.21 9.20
N PRO A 117 -4.92 7.23 8.69
CA PRO A 117 -5.18 7.57 7.31
C PRO A 117 -5.23 9.08 7.13
N GLY A 118 -4.90 9.53 5.94
CA GLY A 118 -4.94 10.94 5.57
C GLY A 118 -5.27 11.14 4.11
N GLY A 119 -5.51 12.39 3.74
CA GLY A 119 -5.86 12.76 2.38
C GLY A 119 -7.30 13.25 2.25
N ALA A 120 -7.87 13.12 1.04
CA ALA A 120 -9.24 13.53 0.75
C ALA A 120 -9.87 12.67 -0.35
N ASP A 121 -11.16 12.35 -0.18
CA ASP A 121 -11.93 11.58 -1.17
C ASP A 121 -12.05 12.32 -2.49
N GLY A 122 -12.04 11.58 -3.62
CA GLY A 122 -12.25 12.11 -4.97
C GLY A 122 -11.25 13.18 -5.41
N THR A 123 -10.04 13.18 -4.87
CA THR A 123 -9.10 14.31 -4.97
C THR A 123 -7.93 13.99 -5.90
N ILE A 124 -7.64 14.89 -6.84
CA ILE A 124 -6.46 14.85 -7.70
C ILE A 124 -5.19 15.19 -6.91
N ILE A 125 -4.05 14.75 -7.41
CA ILE A 125 -2.76 14.91 -6.73
C ILE A 125 -2.39 16.36 -6.43
N SER A 126 -2.74 17.31 -7.30
CA SER A 126 -2.45 18.74 -7.08
C SER A 126 -3.11 19.33 -5.83
N ASN A 127 -4.20 18.72 -5.36
CA ASN A 127 -4.93 19.13 -4.16
C ASN A 127 -4.52 18.34 -2.90
N LEU A 128 -3.47 17.53 -2.99
CA LEU A 128 -2.91 16.76 -1.87
C LEU A 128 -1.51 17.23 -1.45
N GLY A 129 -0.90 18.11 -2.23
CA GLY A 129 0.43 18.67 -1.97
C GLY A 129 0.42 19.79 -0.91
N LYS A 130 1.63 20.29 -0.62
CA LYS A 130 1.88 21.37 0.37
C LYS A 130 1.02 22.60 0.09
N GLY A 131 0.43 23.16 1.17
CA GLY A 131 -0.53 24.27 1.11
C GLY A 131 -1.98 23.84 0.92
N SER A 132 -2.26 22.56 0.66
CA SER A 132 -3.61 22.03 0.64
C SER A 132 -4.12 21.69 2.05
N ARG A 133 -5.42 21.75 2.26
CA ARG A 133 -6.04 21.39 3.54
C ARG A 133 -5.72 19.95 3.98
N PRO A 134 -5.74 18.91 3.11
CA PRO A 134 -5.33 17.56 3.49
C PRO A 134 -3.86 17.49 3.94
N TYR A 135 -2.97 18.19 3.25
CA TYR A 135 -1.55 18.20 3.61
C TYR A 135 -1.32 18.89 4.96
N GLU A 136 -1.93 20.06 5.19
CA GLU A 136 -1.82 20.75 6.46
C GLU A 136 -2.36 19.91 7.63
N LYS A 137 -3.39 19.10 7.38
CA LYS A 137 -3.88 18.14 8.35
C LYS A 137 -2.85 17.04 8.61
N LEU A 138 -2.27 16.44 7.58
CA LEU A 138 -1.23 15.42 7.71
C LEU A 138 -0.06 15.92 8.59
N ILE A 139 0.45 17.11 8.29
CA ILE A 139 1.55 17.74 9.06
C ILE A 139 1.17 17.97 10.53
N ARG A 140 -0.04 18.41 10.78
CA ARG A 140 -0.54 18.61 12.15
C ARG A 140 -0.65 17.29 12.91
N ASP A 141 -1.17 16.25 12.27
CA ASP A 141 -1.33 14.93 12.88
C ASP A 141 0.06 14.30 13.21
N ILE A 142 1.02 14.42 12.31
CA ILE A 142 2.41 14.00 12.54
C ILE A 142 3.02 14.77 13.73
N LYS A 143 2.84 16.09 13.76
CA LYS A 143 3.36 16.93 14.86
C LYS A 143 2.76 16.53 16.21
N THR A 144 1.46 16.23 16.25
CA THR A 144 0.78 15.79 17.48
C THR A 144 1.29 14.43 17.92
N ALA A 145 1.44 13.48 16.99
CA ALA A 145 1.99 12.16 17.28
C ALA A 145 3.44 12.25 17.82
N TYR A 146 4.28 13.05 17.17
CA TYR A 146 5.63 13.31 17.63
C TYR A 146 5.67 13.89 19.05
N GLN A 147 4.88 14.93 19.31
CA GLN A 147 4.82 15.58 20.63
C GLN A 147 4.37 14.60 21.71
N SER A 148 3.33 13.82 21.44
CA SER A 148 2.82 12.83 22.39
C SER A 148 3.83 11.73 22.74
N ALA A 149 4.67 11.32 21.78
CA ALA A 149 5.74 10.37 22.02
C ALA A 149 6.86 11.00 22.86
N THR A 150 7.31 12.20 22.47
CA THR A 150 8.42 12.91 23.16
C THR A 150 8.06 13.35 24.57
N ASP A 151 6.83 13.74 24.85
CA ASP A 151 6.33 14.07 26.19
C ASP A 151 6.40 12.86 27.15
N LYS A 152 6.40 11.65 26.59
CA LYS A 152 6.58 10.38 27.33
C LYS A 152 8.05 9.95 27.43
N GLY A 153 8.97 10.68 26.83
CA GLY A 153 10.38 10.31 26.73
C GLY A 153 10.63 9.16 25.74
N TRP A 154 9.73 8.95 24.79
CA TRP A 154 9.84 7.91 23.76
C TRP A 154 10.53 8.43 22.51
N ILE A 155 11.15 7.53 21.78
CA ILE A 155 11.73 7.81 20.46
C ILE A 155 10.60 7.80 19.43
N PHE A 156 10.60 8.76 18.51
CA PHE A 156 9.64 8.82 17.41
C PHE A 156 10.39 8.81 16.07
N GLU A 157 9.97 7.92 15.19
CA GLU A 157 10.48 7.81 13.83
C GLU A 157 9.31 7.72 12.85
N MET A 158 9.44 8.41 11.73
CA MET A 158 8.54 8.26 10.57
C MET A 158 9.38 7.85 9.36
N PRO A 159 9.71 6.56 9.21
CA PRO A 159 10.57 6.10 8.11
C PRO A 159 9.82 6.03 6.77
N VAL A 160 8.49 5.91 6.81
CA VAL A 160 7.66 5.53 5.65
C VAL A 160 6.38 6.34 5.64
N LEU A 161 5.93 6.69 4.42
CA LEU A 161 4.56 7.09 4.11
C LEU A 161 4.01 6.16 3.02
N CYS A 162 2.83 5.59 3.24
CA CYS A 162 2.13 4.81 2.22
C CYS A 162 1.27 5.74 1.38
N TRP A 163 1.53 5.77 0.06
CA TRP A 163 0.81 6.60 -0.90
C TRP A 163 -0.26 5.77 -1.62
N MET A 164 -1.54 6.15 -1.48
CA MET A 164 -2.69 5.48 -2.11
C MET A 164 -3.57 6.52 -2.83
N GLN A 165 -3.13 6.92 -4.03
CA GLN A 165 -3.82 7.90 -4.86
C GLN A 165 -3.46 7.69 -6.34
N GLY A 166 -4.35 8.00 -7.25
CA GLY A 166 -4.15 7.94 -8.69
C GLY A 166 -5.45 7.82 -9.49
N GLU A 167 -6.50 7.24 -8.91
CA GLU A 167 -7.76 6.97 -9.59
C GLU A 167 -8.44 8.24 -10.08
N THR A 168 -8.40 9.30 -9.28
CA THR A 168 -9.03 10.57 -9.67
C THR A 168 -8.24 11.25 -10.79
N ASP A 169 -6.93 11.16 -10.80
CA ASP A 169 -6.09 11.69 -11.88
C ASP A 169 -6.33 10.94 -13.18
N VAL A 170 -6.36 9.59 -13.13
CA VAL A 170 -6.75 8.77 -14.30
C VAL A 170 -8.13 9.13 -14.81
N ASN A 171 -9.11 9.35 -13.92
CA ASN A 171 -10.49 9.64 -14.31
C ASN A 171 -10.73 11.10 -14.73
N SER A 172 -9.90 12.04 -14.29
CA SER A 172 -10.20 13.46 -14.42
C SER A 172 -9.58 14.10 -15.64
N TYR A 173 -8.34 13.71 -16.02
CA TYR A 173 -7.68 14.41 -17.11
C TYR A 173 -6.41 13.76 -17.65
N PRO A 174 -6.23 13.64 -18.98
CA PRO A 174 -4.91 13.46 -19.56
C PRO A 174 -4.09 14.74 -19.34
N GLY A 175 -2.85 14.62 -18.83
CA GLY A 175 -1.92 15.72 -18.69
C GLY A 175 -1.81 16.36 -17.31
N THR A 176 -2.15 15.66 -16.23
CA THR A 176 -1.64 16.03 -14.92
C THR A 176 -0.15 15.71 -14.89
N ASN A 177 0.71 16.65 -14.47
CA ASN A 177 2.13 16.39 -14.23
C ASN A 177 2.29 15.48 -12.99
N TYR A 178 1.68 14.29 -13.05
CA TYR A 178 1.56 13.41 -11.89
C TYR A 178 2.92 13.04 -11.28
N ARG A 179 3.90 12.70 -12.12
CA ARG A 179 5.27 12.38 -11.68
C ARG A 179 5.91 13.54 -10.92
N GLU A 180 5.86 14.73 -11.49
CA GLU A 180 6.48 15.92 -10.91
C GLU A 180 5.81 16.33 -9.60
N LEU A 181 4.47 16.25 -9.56
CA LEU A 181 3.69 16.55 -8.36
C LEU A 181 3.94 15.53 -7.23
N LEU A 182 4.07 14.25 -7.55
CA LEU A 182 4.38 13.23 -6.55
C LEU A 182 5.82 13.35 -6.03
N LEU A 183 6.78 13.63 -6.89
CA LEU A 183 8.15 13.91 -6.48
C LEU A 183 8.26 15.21 -5.65
N GLN A 184 7.50 16.26 -6.01
CA GLN A 184 7.43 17.47 -5.21
C GLN A 184 6.80 17.22 -3.83
N PHE A 185 5.70 16.45 -3.77
CA PHE A 185 5.10 16.02 -2.51
C PHE A 185 6.11 15.29 -1.63
N THR A 186 6.87 14.35 -2.21
CA THR A 186 7.90 13.60 -1.48
C THR A 186 8.97 14.51 -0.89
N LYS A 187 9.41 15.50 -1.65
CA LYS A 187 10.38 16.51 -1.18
C LYS A 187 9.82 17.36 -0.04
N ASP A 188 8.57 17.81 -0.19
CA ASP A 188 7.92 18.68 0.80
C ASP A 188 7.68 17.94 2.12
N ILE A 189 7.14 16.71 2.08
CA ILE A 189 6.88 15.92 3.28
C ILE A 189 8.19 15.58 4.02
N ASN A 190 9.26 15.27 3.29
CA ASN A 190 10.58 15.05 3.88
C ASN A 190 11.08 16.28 4.64
N ASN A 191 11.02 17.43 4.01
CA ASN A 191 11.47 18.69 4.62
C ASN A 191 10.67 19.02 5.89
N ASP A 192 9.34 18.94 5.79
CA ASP A 192 8.46 19.36 6.89
C ASP A 192 8.55 18.36 8.08
N VAL A 193 8.59 17.06 7.80
CA VAL A 193 8.72 16.05 8.87
C VAL A 193 10.07 16.12 9.54
N LYS A 194 11.18 16.28 8.80
CA LYS A 194 12.52 16.48 9.40
C LYS A 194 12.58 17.74 10.26
N GLN A 195 11.88 18.80 9.89
CA GLN A 195 11.78 19.99 10.75
C GLN A 195 11.04 19.71 12.06
N ILE A 196 10.02 18.85 12.03
CA ILE A 196 9.23 18.48 13.22
C ILE A 196 9.98 17.50 14.09
N THR A 197 10.39 16.37 13.53
CA THR A 197 10.88 15.19 14.27
C THR A 197 12.38 15.24 14.57
N LYS A 198 13.13 16.08 13.85
CA LYS A 198 14.60 16.15 13.86
C LYS A 198 15.28 14.86 13.39
N GLN A 199 14.55 13.93 12.76
CA GLN A 199 15.15 12.73 12.16
C GLN A 199 16.10 13.11 11.01
N GLU A 200 17.19 12.39 10.88
CA GLU A 200 18.17 12.61 9.80
C GLU A 200 17.77 11.90 8.51
N LYS A 201 17.19 10.70 8.65
CA LYS A 201 16.80 9.86 7.51
C LYS A 201 15.61 10.44 6.76
N ASP A 202 15.62 10.23 5.45
CA ASP A 202 14.48 10.55 4.60
C ASP A 202 13.32 9.59 4.86
N ILE A 203 12.12 10.08 4.56
CA ILE A 203 10.91 9.27 4.50
C ILE A 203 10.90 8.60 3.13
N GLU A 204 10.72 7.29 3.11
CA GLU A 204 10.55 6.53 1.89
C GLU A 204 9.06 6.34 1.57
N ILE A 205 8.71 6.23 0.31
CA ILE A 205 7.32 6.14 -0.14
C ILE A 205 7.01 4.70 -0.53
N ILE A 206 6.03 4.10 0.12
CA ILE A 206 5.44 2.85 -0.37
C ILE A 206 4.28 3.22 -1.28
N CYS A 207 4.37 2.86 -2.55
CA CYS A 207 3.40 3.23 -3.57
C CYS A 207 2.73 1.98 -4.14
N TYR A 208 1.40 1.98 -4.14
CA TYR A 208 0.63 1.00 -4.89
C TYR A 208 0.52 1.40 -6.37
N GLN A 209 -0.14 0.58 -7.18
CA GLN A 209 -0.50 0.97 -8.53
C GLN A 209 -2.02 0.99 -8.70
N THR A 210 -2.56 2.14 -9.13
CA THR A 210 -3.97 2.29 -9.47
C THR A 210 -4.35 1.45 -10.70
N ASN A 211 -5.59 0.99 -10.76
CA ASN A 211 -6.10 0.19 -11.86
C ASN A 211 -7.53 0.60 -12.28
N ALA A 212 -7.78 1.88 -12.47
CA ALA A 212 -9.09 2.43 -12.78
C ALA A 212 -9.28 2.85 -14.25
N LEU A 213 -8.53 2.25 -15.19
CA LEU A 213 -8.43 2.70 -16.58
C LEU A 213 -9.76 2.63 -17.34
N THR A 214 -10.52 1.54 -17.23
CA THR A 214 -11.78 1.40 -17.96
C THR A 214 -12.84 2.40 -17.48
N ARG A 215 -12.75 2.84 -16.21
CA ARG A 215 -13.62 3.88 -15.69
C ARG A 215 -13.24 5.25 -16.22
N ALA A 216 -11.96 5.52 -16.44
CA ALA A 216 -11.51 6.78 -17.05
C ALA A 216 -12.15 7.03 -18.41
N MET A 217 -12.33 5.99 -19.22
CA MET A 217 -12.98 6.07 -20.52
C MET A 217 -14.41 6.62 -20.46
N GLN A 218 -15.12 6.40 -19.35
CA GLN A 218 -16.48 6.93 -19.16
C GLN A 218 -16.50 8.46 -19.12
N PHE A 219 -15.50 9.06 -18.46
CA PHE A 219 -15.43 10.49 -18.24
C PHE A 219 -14.69 11.22 -19.37
N ASN A 220 -13.80 10.52 -20.04
CA ASN A 220 -13.06 11.02 -21.19
C ASN A 220 -12.80 9.93 -22.21
N PRO A 221 -13.75 9.68 -23.16
CA PRO A 221 -13.58 8.65 -24.19
C PRO A 221 -12.34 8.84 -25.08
N LEU A 222 -11.82 10.08 -25.18
CA LEU A 222 -10.59 10.39 -25.92
C LEU A 222 -9.32 10.03 -25.14
N ALA A 223 -9.42 9.82 -23.84
CA ALA A 223 -8.31 9.43 -22.98
C ALA A 223 -7.97 7.92 -23.08
N TYR A 224 -8.62 7.18 -23.96
CA TYR A 224 -8.29 5.77 -24.24
C TYR A 224 -6.98 5.59 -25.01
N ASP A 225 -6.38 6.67 -25.37
CA ASP A 225 -5.04 6.71 -25.94
C ASP A 225 -3.97 6.47 -24.83
N CYS A 226 -2.71 6.38 -25.18
CA CYS A 226 -1.57 6.11 -24.28
C CYS A 226 -1.51 6.97 -23.00
N THR A 227 -2.25 8.05 -22.92
CA THR A 227 -2.40 8.92 -21.73
C THR A 227 -3.12 8.25 -20.55
N GLU A 228 -3.95 7.25 -20.78
CA GLU A 228 -4.65 6.52 -19.70
C GLU A 228 -3.72 5.69 -18.84
N THR A 229 -2.60 5.29 -19.40
CA THR A 229 -1.58 4.53 -18.68
C THR A 229 -0.59 5.45 -17.95
N GLU A 230 -0.67 6.76 -18.11
CA GLU A 230 0.31 7.71 -17.58
C GLU A 230 0.47 7.60 -16.06
N VAL A 231 -0.62 7.62 -15.31
CA VAL A 231 -0.58 7.55 -13.84
C VAL A 231 -0.07 6.19 -13.36
N PRO A 232 -0.66 5.04 -13.74
CA PRO A 232 -0.13 3.74 -13.32
C PRO A 232 1.26 3.45 -13.89
N GLN A 233 1.60 3.95 -15.09
CA GLN A 233 2.93 3.83 -15.65
C GLN A 233 3.95 4.66 -14.83
N THR A 234 3.59 5.86 -14.41
CA THR A 234 4.43 6.67 -13.51
C THR A 234 4.66 5.98 -12.17
N GLN A 235 3.63 5.37 -11.60
CA GLN A 235 3.74 4.60 -10.35
C GLN A 235 4.69 3.41 -10.52
N LEU A 236 4.57 2.65 -11.61
CA LEU A 236 5.50 1.58 -11.95
C LEU A 236 6.95 2.09 -12.07
N GLU A 237 7.16 3.14 -12.84
CA GLU A 237 8.50 3.68 -13.09
C GLU A 237 9.14 4.23 -11.82
N LEU A 238 8.38 4.89 -10.95
CA LEU A 238 8.89 5.35 -9.67
C LEU A 238 9.33 4.19 -8.77
N VAL A 239 8.52 3.13 -8.62
CA VAL A 239 8.90 1.99 -7.78
C VAL A 239 10.01 1.12 -8.39
N ARG A 240 10.22 1.19 -9.70
CA ARG A 240 11.29 0.47 -10.39
C ARG A 240 12.62 1.23 -10.38
N ASP A 241 12.57 2.54 -10.63
CA ASP A 241 13.74 3.33 -11.00
C ASP A 241 14.19 4.33 -9.91
N ASN A 242 13.32 4.64 -8.94
CA ASN A 242 13.61 5.58 -7.86
C ASN A 242 13.83 4.83 -6.53
N PRO A 243 15.03 4.89 -5.92
CA PRO A 243 15.37 4.11 -4.73
C PRO A 243 14.58 4.50 -3.46
N THR A 244 13.88 5.63 -3.47
CA THR A 244 13.04 6.06 -2.34
C THR A 244 11.57 5.66 -2.49
N PHE A 245 11.22 4.96 -3.60
CA PHE A 245 9.88 4.43 -3.84
C PHE A 245 9.89 2.91 -3.79
N HIS A 246 8.94 2.34 -3.06
CA HIS A 246 8.80 0.90 -2.83
C HIS A 246 7.44 0.39 -3.28
N ALA A 247 7.42 -0.78 -3.88
CA ALA A 247 6.21 -1.39 -4.41
C ALA A 247 5.37 -2.05 -3.32
N SER A 248 4.05 -1.83 -3.35
CA SER A 248 3.05 -2.61 -2.59
C SER A 248 2.03 -3.35 -3.46
N GLY A 249 2.23 -3.36 -4.77
CA GLY A 249 1.43 -4.11 -5.73
C GLY A 249 0.34 -3.29 -6.42
N PRO A 250 -0.22 -3.84 -7.52
CA PRO A 250 -1.36 -3.25 -8.21
C PRO A 250 -2.67 -3.59 -7.50
N THR A 251 -3.73 -2.83 -7.79
CA THR A 251 -5.05 -3.02 -7.17
C THR A 251 -5.96 -3.98 -7.94
N TYR A 252 -5.69 -4.30 -9.20
CA TYR A 252 -6.55 -5.17 -10.00
C TYR A 252 -6.77 -6.60 -9.45
N PRO A 253 -5.88 -7.21 -8.63
CA PRO A 253 -6.11 -8.56 -8.13
C PRO A 253 -7.16 -8.65 -7.01
N TYR A 254 -7.73 -7.54 -6.59
CA TYR A 254 -8.75 -7.49 -5.56
C TYR A 254 -10.15 -7.35 -6.14
N ASP A 255 -11.16 -7.71 -5.36
CA ASP A 255 -12.53 -7.32 -5.68
C ASP A 255 -12.71 -5.83 -5.41
N CYS A 256 -13.52 -5.19 -6.25
CA CYS A 256 -13.92 -3.80 -6.06
C CYS A 256 -15.39 -3.72 -5.65
N VAL A 257 -15.70 -2.78 -4.78
CA VAL A 257 -17.08 -2.50 -4.35
C VAL A 257 -17.91 -2.13 -5.59
N ASN A 258 -18.97 -2.88 -5.84
CA ASN A 258 -19.81 -2.74 -7.04
C ASN A 258 -19.03 -2.80 -8.37
N GLU A 259 -17.84 -3.44 -8.36
CA GLU A 259 -16.93 -3.50 -9.50
C GLU A 259 -16.52 -2.11 -10.06
N ILE A 260 -16.45 -1.12 -9.17
CA ILE A 260 -16.08 0.24 -9.55
C ILE A 260 -14.61 0.51 -9.14
N ILE A 261 -14.32 1.56 -8.39
CA ILE A 261 -12.93 1.98 -8.07
C ILE A 261 -12.41 1.37 -6.78
N HIS A 262 -13.26 1.32 -5.75
CA HIS A 262 -12.82 1.05 -4.39
C HIS A 262 -12.60 -0.43 -4.17
N ILE A 263 -11.39 -0.85 -3.86
CA ILE A 263 -11.11 -2.22 -3.44
C ILE A 263 -11.90 -2.54 -2.17
N ASP A 264 -12.42 -3.76 -2.07
CA ASP A 264 -13.24 -4.18 -0.95
C ASP A 264 -12.45 -4.31 0.38
N GLY A 265 -13.12 -4.57 1.48
CA GLY A 265 -12.48 -4.71 2.78
C GLY A 265 -11.45 -5.85 2.83
N LEU A 266 -11.66 -6.93 2.09
CA LEU A 266 -10.71 -8.02 1.96
C LEU A 266 -9.47 -7.61 1.16
N GLY A 267 -9.65 -6.84 0.10
CA GLY A 267 -8.57 -6.22 -0.67
C GLY A 267 -7.73 -5.30 0.19
N GLN A 268 -8.37 -4.44 0.99
CA GLN A 268 -7.68 -3.55 1.95
C GLN A 268 -6.79 -4.36 2.92
N LYS A 269 -7.31 -5.46 3.47
CA LYS A 269 -6.53 -6.31 4.40
C LYS A 269 -5.35 -7.00 3.71
N ARG A 270 -5.54 -7.54 2.52
CA ARG A 270 -4.47 -8.23 1.78
C ARG A 270 -3.40 -7.24 1.33
N HIS A 271 -3.80 -6.07 0.84
CA HIS A 271 -2.89 -4.99 0.46
C HIS A 271 -2.06 -4.50 1.66
N GLY A 272 -2.67 -4.35 2.84
CA GLY A 272 -1.96 -3.92 4.03
C GLY A 272 -0.80 -4.83 4.44
N ILE A 273 -0.87 -6.13 4.15
CA ILE A 273 0.24 -7.06 4.38
C ILE A 273 1.40 -6.77 3.41
N LEU A 274 1.12 -6.50 2.14
CA LEU A 274 2.16 -6.13 1.17
C LEU A 274 2.84 -4.80 1.54
N VAL A 275 2.06 -3.81 2.00
CA VAL A 275 2.60 -2.56 2.56
C VAL A 275 3.49 -2.84 3.77
N ALA A 276 3.06 -3.70 4.68
CA ALA A 276 3.85 -4.06 5.87
C ALA A 276 5.17 -4.72 5.52
N LEU A 277 5.21 -5.60 4.52
CA LEU A 277 6.44 -6.23 4.05
C LEU A 277 7.43 -5.18 3.52
N ALA A 278 6.97 -4.25 2.70
CA ALA A 278 7.80 -3.15 2.21
C ALA A 278 8.29 -2.24 3.34
N ALA A 279 7.41 -1.91 4.29
CA ALA A 279 7.76 -1.12 5.46
C ALA A 279 8.81 -1.82 6.35
N LEU A 280 8.71 -3.14 6.55
CA LEU A 280 9.71 -3.90 7.31
C LEU A 280 11.09 -3.87 6.65
N ASP A 281 11.15 -3.97 5.32
CA ASP A 281 12.42 -3.88 4.61
C ASP A 281 13.09 -2.52 4.85
N ILE A 282 12.33 -1.43 4.78
CA ILE A 282 12.83 -0.08 5.04
C ILE A 282 13.28 0.07 6.50
N ILE A 283 12.44 -0.34 7.47
CA ILE A 283 12.76 -0.27 8.90
C ILE A 283 14.01 -1.08 9.25
N ARG A 284 14.19 -2.23 8.60
CA ARG A 284 15.33 -3.13 8.82
C ARG A 284 16.55 -2.82 7.95
N HIS A 285 16.47 -1.79 7.12
CA HIS A 285 17.50 -1.44 6.13
C HIS A 285 17.85 -2.59 5.18
N GLN A 286 16.84 -3.35 4.77
CA GLN A 286 16.97 -4.45 3.82
C GLN A 286 16.66 -3.95 2.41
N ASN A 287 17.47 -4.32 1.45
CA ASN A 287 17.26 -3.97 0.04
C ASN A 287 16.59 -5.13 -0.70
N ASN A 288 15.41 -5.56 -0.24
CA ASN A 288 14.63 -6.57 -0.92
C ASN A 288 13.92 -5.95 -2.12
N LYS A 289 14.10 -6.56 -3.29
CA LYS A 289 13.38 -6.14 -4.49
C LYS A 289 11.95 -6.63 -4.42
N ARG A 290 11.04 -5.74 -4.02
CA ARG A 290 9.60 -6.00 -4.00
C ARG A 290 8.94 -5.57 -5.30
N GLY A 291 7.76 -6.15 -5.55
CA GLY A 291 7.01 -5.93 -6.78
C GLY A 291 7.48 -6.81 -7.95
N LEU A 292 6.53 -7.43 -8.61
CA LEU A 292 6.76 -8.14 -9.87
C LEU A 292 6.68 -7.11 -11.00
N LEU A 293 7.85 -6.69 -11.50
CA LEU A 293 8.01 -5.55 -12.41
C LEU A 293 8.63 -6.00 -13.73
N PRO A 294 8.15 -5.52 -14.90
CA PRO A 294 8.79 -5.77 -16.18
C PRO A 294 10.13 -5.03 -16.25
N THR A 295 11.12 -5.67 -16.83
CA THR A 295 12.46 -5.09 -16.99
C THR A 295 12.86 -4.86 -18.43
N LYS A 296 12.47 -5.75 -19.33
CA LYS A 296 12.83 -5.70 -20.75
C LYS A 296 11.82 -6.45 -21.61
N ALA A 297 11.62 -6.03 -22.88
CA ALA A 297 10.90 -6.75 -23.91
C ALA A 297 11.73 -6.79 -25.19
N GLU A 298 12.19 -7.98 -25.60
CA GLU A 298 13.03 -8.20 -26.76
C GLU A 298 12.30 -8.92 -27.89
N CYS A 299 12.51 -8.49 -29.12
CA CYS A 299 11.94 -9.11 -30.31
C CYS A 299 12.86 -10.18 -30.91
N HIS A 300 12.30 -11.36 -31.16
CA HIS A 300 12.96 -12.45 -31.88
C HIS A 300 12.04 -12.92 -33.02
N ASN A 301 12.19 -12.38 -34.25
CA ASN A 301 11.32 -12.64 -35.38
C ASN A 301 9.85 -12.24 -35.12
N LYS A 302 8.97 -13.20 -34.86
CA LYS A 302 7.54 -12.98 -34.50
C LYS A 302 7.25 -13.25 -33.02
N GLU A 303 8.27 -13.40 -32.23
CA GLU A 303 8.16 -13.64 -30.80
C GLU A 303 8.74 -12.45 -30.03
N ILE A 304 8.07 -12.07 -28.93
CA ILE A 304 8.60 -11.14 -27.94
C ILE A 304 8.85 -11.93 -26.67
N VAL A 305 10.03 -11.73 -26.08
CA VAL A 305 10.38 -12.24 -24.75
C VAL A 305 10.39 -11.08 -23.78
N VAL A 306 9.59 -11.21 -22.71
CA VAL A 306 9.53 -10.20 -21.64
C VAL A 306 10.20 -10.75 -20.40
N ASP A 307 11.17 -9.99 -19.88
CA ASP A 307 11.89 -10.26 -18.64
C ASP A 307 11.30 -9.47 -17.47
N PHE A 308 11.43 -10.04 -16.26
CA PHE A 308 10.87 -9.45 -15.05
C PHE A 308 11.86 -9.44 -13.89
N GLN A 309 11.73 -8.46 -13.00
CA GLN A 309 12.15 -8.58 -11.62
C GLN A 309 11.14 -9.48 -10.90
N VAL A 310 11.57 -10.65 -10.45
CA VAL A 310 10.71 -11.63 -9.78
C VAL A 310 11.09 -11.72 -8.30
N PRO A 311 10.25 -11.22 -7.37
CA PRO A 311 10.55 -11.29 -5.95
C PRO A 311 10.64 -12.71 -5.40
N CYS A 312 9.76 -13.60 -5.85
CA CYS A 312 9.69 -14.99 -5.41
C CYS A 312 9.36 -15.93 -6.58
N SER A 313 10.41 -16.54 -7.16
CA SER A 313 10.23 -17.55 -8.24
C SER A 313 9.55 -18.84 -7.72
N PRO A 314 8.88 -19.60 -8.62
CA PRO A 314 8.66 -19.30 -10.03
C PRO A 314 7.50 -18.33 -10.27
N LEU A 315 7.46 -17.75 -11.48
CA LEU A 315 6.27 -17.07 -11.98
C LEU A 315 5.14 -18.07 -12.25
N VAL A 316 3.90 -17.60 -12.11
CA VAL A 316 2.69 -18.41 -12.33
C VAL A 316 1.67 -17.60 -13.13
N ILE A 317 1.07 -18.22 -14.14
CA ILE A 317 -0.16 -17.70 -14.78
C ILE A 317 -1.35 -18.22 -13.98
N ASP A 318 -1.99 -17.34 -13.20
CA ASP A 318 -3.10 -17.67 -12.30
C ASP A 318 -4.43 -17.13 -12.84
N THR A 319 -5.26 -18.03 -13.31
CA THR A 319 -6.61 -17.74 -13.82
C THR A 319 -7.72 -18.10 -12.83
N ILE A 320 -7.35 -18.45 -11.60
CA ILE A 320 -8.27 -18.81 -10.52
C ILE A 320 -8.51 -17.61 -9.61
N GLN A 321 -7.44 -16.98 -9.12
CA GLN A 321 -7.57 -15.81 -8.25
C GLN A 321 -7.97 -14.55 -9.02
N VAL A 322 -7.51 -14.40 -10.24
CA VAL A 322 -7.92 -13.33 -11.17
C VAL A 322 -8.55 -14.00 -12.39
N ALA A 323 -9.75 -13.59 -12.80
CA ALA A 323 -10.44 -14.12 -13.93
C ALA A 323 -9.58 -14.01 -15.20
N LYS A 324 -9.60 -15.07 -16.02
CA LYS A 324 -8.78 -15.16 -17.21
C LYS A 324 -8.99 -13.95 -18.13
N ALA A 325 -7.92 -13.25 -18.43
CA ALA A 325 -7.87 -12.19 -19.43
C ALA A 325 -7.40 -12.76 -20.79
N ASP A 326 -7.75 -12.10 -21.89
CA ASP A 326 -7.24 -12.43 -23.22
C ASP A 326 -5.71 -12.35 -23.24
N CYS A 327 -5.05 -13.34 -23.83
CA CYS A 327 -3.59 -13.45 -23.76
C CYS A 327 -3.02 -13.23 -22.35
N TYR A 328 -3.76 -13.64 -21.30
CA TYR A 328 -3.42 -13.46 -19.89
C TYR A 328 -3.15 -12.00 -19.50
N GLY A 329 -3.74 -11.04 -20.21
CA GLY A 329 -3.60 -9.61 -20.01
C GLY A 329 -2.52 -8.93 -20.84
N PHE A 330 -1.80 -9.69 -21.68
CA PHE A 330 -0.78 -9.13 -22.59
C PHE A 330 -1.40 -8.72 -23.92
N SER A 331 -0.93 -7.60 -24.45
CA SER A 331 -1.20 -7.15 -25.80
C SER A 331 0.07 -6.57 -26.42
N VAL A 332 0.17 -6.64 -27.75
CA VAL A 332 1.28 -6.09 -28.53
C VAL A 332 0.71 -5.10 -29.53
N ILE A 333 0.94 -3.82 -29.26
CA ILE A 333 0.33 -2.73 -30.00
C ILE A 333 1.30 -2.18 -31.03
N THR A 334 0.89 -2.20 -32.29
CA THR A 334 1.62 -1.63 -33.42
C THR A 334 1.52 -0.12 -33.45
N PRO A 335 2.37 0.60 -34.21
CA PRO A 335 2.27 2.05 -34.38
C PRO A 335 0.94 2.53 -35.01
N ASP A 336 0.23 1.65 -35.70
CA ASP A 336 -1.12 1.88 -36.27
C ASP A 336 -2.25 1.32 -35.38
N ASP A 337 -1.97 1.12 -34.10
CA ASP A 337 -2.91 0.77 -33.01
C ASP A 337 -3.61 -0.59 -33.15
N ARG A 338 -2.98 -1.56 -33.83
CA ARG A 338 -3.48 -2.93 -33.91
C ARG A 338 -2.84 -3.82 -32.84
N ASN A 339 -3.63 -4.66 -32.20
CA ASN A 339 -3.09 -5.72 -31.34
C ASN A 339 -2.72 -6.95 -32.18
N ILE A 340 -1.44 -7.28 -32.20
CA ILE A 340 -0.90 -8.41 -32.96
C ILE A 340 -0.53 -9.64 -32.10
N ALA A 341 -0.74 -9.60 -30.78
CA ALA A 341 -0.54 -10.76 -29.91
C ALA A 341 -1.51 -11.90 -30.26
N LYS A 342 -1.00 -13.14 -30.33
CA LYS A 342 -1.79 -14.34 -30.67
C LYS A 342 -1.76 -15.41 -29.58
N ALA A 343 -0.63 -15.57 -28.93
CA ALA A 343 -0.47 -16.57 -27.88
C ALA A 343 0.58 -16.10 -26.88
N VAL A 344 0.38 -16.49 -25.63
CA VAL A 344 1.31 -16.19 -24.53
C VAL A 344 1.64 -17.49 -23.81
N SER A 345 2.91 -17.68 -23.51
CA SER A 345 3.40 -18.80 -22.69
C SER A 345 4.41 -18.30 -21.66
N LEU A 346 4.55 -19.05 -20.59
CA LEU A 346 5.51 -18.82 -19.53
C LEU A 346 6.59 -19.90 -19.58
N ASN A 347 7.86 -19.50 -19.60
CA ASN A 347 8.99 -20.40 -19.56
C ASN A 347 10.16 -19.76 -18.79
N ASN A 348 10.69 -20.45 -17.78
CA ASN A 348 11.84 -19.99 -16.98
C ASN A 348 11.72 -18.54 -16.46
N ASP A 349 10.55 -18.20 -15.90
CA ASP A 349 10.25 -16.86 -15.38
C ASP A 349 10.28 -15.72 -16.43
N LYS A 350 10.10 -16.08 -17.72
CA LYS A 350 9.95 -15.16 -18.83
C LYS A 350 8.62 -15.38 -19.53
N ILE A 351 8.03 -14.31 -20.00
CA ILE A 351 6.83 -14.39 -20.86
C ILE A 351 7.24 -14.36 -22.32
N HIS A 352 6.72 -15.31 -23.05
CA HIS A 352 6.87 -15.44 -24.50
C HIS A 352 5.56 -15.10 -25.17
N ILE A 353 5.57 -14.09 -26.07
CA ILE A 353 4.38 -13.61 -26.79
C ILE A 353 4.60 -13.86 -28.28
N ILE A 354 3.78 -14.73 -28.87
CA ILE A 354 3.75 -14.96 -30.31
C ILE A 354 2.86 -13.93 -30.99
N CYS A 355 3.40 -13.26 -32.01
CA CYS A 355 2.72 -12.23 -32.79
C CYS A 355 2.31 -12.75 -34.18
N SER A 356 1.24 -12.19 -34.77
CA SER A 356 0.81 -12.51 -36.15
C SER A 356 1.80 -12.05 -37.21
N GLU A 357 2.55 -11.01 -36.94
CA GLU A 357 3.58 -10.41 -37.79
C GLU A 357 4.77 -9.93 -36.93
N PRO A 358 5.93 -9.62 -37.54
CA PRO A 358 7.08 -9.11 -36.78
C PRO A 358 6.73 -7.80 -36.00
N PRO A 359 7.02 -7.75 -34.70
CA PRO A 359 6.60 -6.63 -33.83
C PRO A 359 7.57 -5.43 -33.90
N CYS A 360 7.79 -4.89 -35.10
CA CYS A 360 8.66 -3.74 -35.30
C CYS A 360 8.07 -2.46 -34.71
N LYS A 361 8.82 -1.77 -33.86
CA LYS A 361 8.40 -0.54 -33.17
C LYS A 361 7.08 -0.68 -32.39
N CYS A 362 6.73 -1.91 -32.00
CA CYS A 362 5.55 -2.18 -31.19
C CYS A 362 5.80 -1.85 -29.71
N ARG A 363 4.72 -1.86 -28.95
CA ARG A 363 4.73 -1.78 -27.49
C ARG A 363 4.05 -3.01 -26.91
N VAL A 364 4.60 -3.55 -25.82
CA VAL A 364 3.92 -4.55 -25.02
C VAL A 364 3.15 -3.84 -23.93
N ARG A 365 1.86 -4.11 -23.84
CA ARG A 365 0.99 -3.67 -22.76
C ARG A 365 0.53 -4.87 -21.94
N TYR A 366 0.40 -4.65 -20.63
CA TYR A 366 -0.10 -5.66 -19.70
C TYR A 366 -1.09 -5.08 -18.72
N ALA A 367 -2.18 -5.81 -18.46
CA ALA A 367 -3.25 -5.49 -17.50
C ALA A 367 -3.97 -4.15 -17.76
N VAL A 368 -4.02 -3.70 -19.03
CA VAL A 368 -4.71 -2.45 -19.43
C VAL A 368 -6.12 -2.69 -19.96
N ASN A 369 -6.47 -3.93 -20.32
CA ASN A 369 -7.76 -4.26 -20.93
C ASN A 369 -8.71 -4.88 -19.90
N GLY A 370 -9.96 -4.41 -19.92
CA GLY A 370 -11.06 -4.91 -19.11
C GLY A 370 -12.40 -4.49 -19.69
N ASP A 371 -13.49 -4.88 -19.02
CA ASP A 371 -14.83 -4.51 -19.44
C ASP A 371 -15.09 -3.03 -19.12
N TYR A 372 -15.90 -2.41 -19.99
CA TYR A 372 -16.23 -0.99 -19.86
C TYR A 372 -16.82 -0.67 -18.48
N MET A 373 -16.30 0.36 -17.82
CA MET A 373 -16.72 0.83 -16.50
C MET A 373 -16.54 -0.20 -15.36
N LYS A 374 -15.71 -1.23 -15.55
CA LYS A 374 -15.44 -2.23 -14.53
C LYS A 374 -14.02 -2.07 -13.96
N SER A 375 -13.85 -2.44 -12.73
CA SER A 375 -12.58 -2.55 -12.04
C SER A 375 -12.49 -3.86 -11.24
N GLY A 376 -11.27 -4.22 -10.82
CA GLY A 376 -11.05 -5.42 -10.03
C GLY A 376 -10.88 -6.69 -10.84
N ARG A 377 -10.67 -7.80 -10.11
CA ARG A 377 -10.13 -9.05 -10.61
C ARG A 377 -11.04 -9.83 -11.58
N LEU A 378 -12.34 -9.51 -11.64
CA LEU A 378 -13.30 -10.26 -12.47
C LEU A 378 -13.45 -9.66 -13.86
N HIS A 379 -13.67 -8.36 -13.94
CA HIS A 379 -14.04 -7.68 -15.18
C HIS A 379 -13.21 -6.44 -15.48
N GLY A 380 -12.48 -5.88 -14.49
CA GLY A 380 -11.63 -4.71 -14.70
C GLY A 380 -10.40 -4.99 -15.56
N PRO A 381 -9.60 -3.95 -15.87
CA PRO A 381 -8.28 -4.11 -16.46
C PRO A 381 -7.45 -5.03 -15.57
N ARG A 382 -6.97 -6.16 -16.13
CA ARG A 382 -6.33 -7.20 -15.34
C ARG A 382 -5.35 -8.04 -16.13
N GLY A 383 -4.47 -8.70 -15.39
CA GLY A 383 -3.58 -9.70 -15.93
C GLY A 383 -3.46 -10.91 -15.00
N ASN A 384 -2.93 -12.00 -15.50
CA ASN A 384 -2.92 -13.28 -14.79
C ASN A 384 -1.52 -13.68 -14.28
N LEU A 385 -0.52 -12.79 -14.35
CA LEU A 385 0.85 -13.11 -13.95
C LEU A 385 1.10 -12.73 -12.49
N ARG A 386 1.55 -13.70 -11.69
CA ARG A 386 1.98 -13.53 -10.30
C ARG A 386 3.26 -14.31 -10.00
N ASP A 387 3.88 -13.98 -8.89
CA ASP A 387 4.95 -14.79 -8.32
C ASP A 387 4.44 -15.89 -7.37
N SER A 388 5.34 -16.62 -6.73
CA SER A 388 5.02 -17.71 -5.81
C SER A 388 5.12 -17.34 -4.31
N GLN A 389 5.22 -16.05 -3.95
CA GLN A 389 5.30 -15.62 -2.55
C GLN A 389 4.16 -16.17 -1.70
N GLY A 390 2.95 -16.15 -2.21
CA GLY A 390 1.75 -16.61 -1.51
C GLY A 390 1.67 -18.12 -1.28
N ASP A 391 2.57 -18.91 -1.87
CA ASP A 391 2.64 -20.34 -1.60
C ASP A 391 3.18 -20.60 -0.17
N SER A 392 3.91 -19.65 0.41
CA SER A 392 4.41 -19.68 1.78
C SER A 392 3.83 -18.57 2.68
N LEU A 393 3.43 -17.45 2.10
CA LEU A 393 2.84 -16.33 2.83
C LEU A 393 1.32 -16.34 2.70
N ILE A 394 0.66 -16.91 3.70
CA ILE A 394 -0.80 -17.05 3.76
C ILE A 394 -1.33 -16.22 4.91
N SER A 395 -2.35 -15.42 4.64
CA SER A 395 -3.10 -14.67 5.67
C SER A 395 -4.42 -15.34 5.96
N ASN A 396 -4.69 -15.61 7.25
CA ASN A 396 -6.01 -16.06 7.68
C ASN A 396 -6.88 -14.84 7.99
N ILE A 397 -7.95 -14.67 7.23
CA ILE A 397 -8.91 -13.58 7.40
C ILE A 397 -10.29 -14.20 7.61
N GLN A 398 -10.87 -14.02 8.78
CA GLN A 398 -12.19 -14.60 9.17
C GLN A 398 -12.27 -16.14 8.99
N GLY A 399 -11.18 -16.85 9.29
CA GLY A 399 -11.12 -18.31 9.18
C GLY A 399 -10.88 -18.85 7.78
N LYS A 400 -10.69 -17.99 6.78
CA LYS A 400 -10.35 -18.37 5.42
C LYS A 400 -8.91 -17.96 5.09
N GLU A 401 -8.20 -18.84 4.42
CA GLU A 401 -6.82 -18.61 3.98
C GLU A 401 -6.77 -17.84 2.67
N TYR A 402 -5.89 -16.83 2.63
CA TYR A 402 -5.65 -16.01 1.46
C TYR A 402 -4.15 -15.93 1.19
N PRO A 403 -3.67 -16.48 0.06
CA PRO A 403 -2.28 -16.33 -0.33
C PRO A 403 -1.97 -14.87 -0.71
N ILE A 404 -0.79 -14.42 -0.30
CA ILE A 404 -0.31 -13.05 -0.52
C ILE A 404 0.81 -13.07 -1.56
N HIS A 405 0.43 -13.02 -2.83
CA HIS A 405 1.36 -12.99 -3.97
C HIS A 405 1.72 -11.56 -4.36
N ASN A 406 2.89 -11.39 -4.99
CA ASN A 406 3.17 -10.21 -5.80
C ASN A 406 2.58 -10.42 -7.19
N TRP A 407 1.58 -9.63 -7.53
CA TRP A 407 1.01 -9.58 -8.87
C TRP A 407 1.80 -8.62 -9.74
N CYS A 408 1.91 -8.95 -11.03
CA CYS A 408 2.64 -8.12 -11.97
C CYS A 408 1.96 -6.75 -12.14
N TYR A 409 2.75 -5.70 -12.05
CA TYR A 409 2.29 -4.35 -12.31
C TYR A 409 1.78 -4.20 -13.73
N GLN A 410 0.76 -3.39 -13.91
CA GLN A 410 0.34 -2.90 -15.23
C GLN A 410 1.48 -2.12 -15.87
N PHE A 411 1.68 -2.31 -17.17
CA PHE A 411 2.72 -1.59 -17.88
C PHE A 411 2.42 -1.39 -19.37
N ASP A 412 3.11 -0.42 -19.93
CA ASP A 412 3.23 -0.14 -21.35
C ASP A 412 4.71 0.15 -21.65
N MET A 413 5.39 -0.74 -22.37
CA MET A 413 6.83 -0.63 -22.64
C MET A 413 7.16 -0.88 -24.10
N PRO A 414 8.19 -0.21 -24.66
CA PRO A 414 8.64 -0.45 -26.03
C PRO A 414 9.26 -1.86 -26.17
N VAL A 415 9.16 -2.42 -27.37
CA VAL A 415 9.89 -3.62 -27.78
C VAL A 415 11.23 -3.20 -28.38
N GLU A 416 12.33 -3.78 -27.88
CA GLU A 416 13.70 -3.60 -28.35
C GLU A 416 14.10 -4.60 -29.43
#